data_68071025d6a4a4da9d5168c842480662
#
_entry.id   68071025d6a4a4da9d5168c842480662
#
_cell.length_a   1.000
_cell.length_b   1.000
_cell.length_c   1.000
_cell.angle_alpha   90.00
_cell.angle_beta   90.00
_cell.angle_gamma   90.00
#
_symmetry.space_group_name_H-M   'P 1'
#
loop_
_entity.id
_entity.type
_entity.pdbx_description
1 polymer ?
#
loop_
_entity_poly.entity_id
_entity_poly.type
_entity_poly.pdbx_seq_one_letter_code
_entity_poly.pdbx_strand_id
1 'polypeptide(L)'
;MKQYLQSHFILIFIVALVSALAAGCAGTKEKKLKTKGFTLTYQDKTSAGSSISKIQLEHPLKISEPEVRRHLKSLVFEEMSLFGKKKPVFLPQEIERIGRLLTKALQRVPHHKIIHYELETPRGATSGDVFASKKYIHWRFDSIKGMEFAGRSYTSLGNVNWRMVPQSGQRYQAVEKL
;
A
#
# COMPACT_ATOMS: atom_id res chain seq x y z
N MET A 1 48.23 -18.24 39.02
CA MET A 1 47.19 -19.07 38.38
C MET A 1 45.78 -18.51 38.51
N LYS A 2 45.29 -17.98 39.64
CA LYS A 2 43.92 -17.48 39.79
C LYS A 2 43.59 -16.23 38.93
N GLN A 3 44.55 -15.34 38.67
CA GLN A 3 44.31 -14.13 37.88
C GLN A 3 44.06 -14.41 36.38
N TYR A 4 44.76 -15.39 35.81
CA TYR A 4 44.55 -15.79 34.40
C TYR A 4 43.17 -16.42 34.15
N LEU A 5 42.68 -17.20 35.11
CA LEU A 5 41.38 -17.83 35.03
C LEU A 5 40.24 -16.77 35.01
N GLN A 6 40.36 -15.73 35.82
CA GLN A 6 39.39 -14.64 35.93
C GLN A 6 39.32 -13.78 34.64
N SER A 7 40.48 -13.53 34.03
CA SER A 7 40.57 -12.80 32.75
C SER A 7 39.87 -13.54 31.59
N HIS A 8 40.04 -14.83 31.50
CA HIS A 8 39.38 -15.65 30.46
C HIS A 8 37.85 -15.70 30.64
N PHE A 9 37.36 -15.77 31.87
CA PHE A 9 35.92 -15.73 32.12
C PHE A 9 35.28 -14.40 31.70
N ILE A 10 35.93 -13.26 31.97
CA ILE A 10 35.47 -11.94 31.55
C ILE A 10 35.46 -11.83 30.03
N LEU A 11 36.50 -12.31 29.34
CA LEU A 11 36.56 -12.27 27.89
C LEU A 11 35.45 -13.09 27.22
N ILE A 12 35.17 -14.30 27.74
CA ILE A 12 34.11 -15.18 27.23
C ILE A 12 32.74 -14.53 27.47
N PHE A 13 32.54 -13.85 28.61
CA PHE A 13 31.28 -13.17 28.90
C PHE A 13 31.04 -11.97 27.99
N ILE A 14 32.09 -11.21 27.65
CA ILE A 14 32.00 -10.06 26.71
C ILE A 14 31.70 -10.56 25.29
N VAL A 15 32.32 -11.63 24.83
CA VAL A 15 32.07 -12.21 23.49
C VAL A 15 30.64 -12.76 23.41
N ALA A 16 30.12 -13.40 24.46
CA ALA A 16 28.75 -13.87 24.52
C ALA A 16 27.73 -12.74 24.52
N LEU A 17 28.02 -11.61 25.19
CA LEU A 17 27.16 -10.44 25.23
C LEU A 17 27.11 -9.72 23.88
N VAL A 18 28.22 -9.63 23.16
CA VAL A 18 28.28 -9.00 21.81
C VAL A 18 27.55 -9.84 20.77
N SER A 19 27.62 -11.18 20.85
CA SER A 19 26.89 -12.05 19.95
C SER A 19 25.37 -12.02 20.17
N ALA A 20 24.91 -11.77 21.40
CA ALA A 20 23.48 -11.59 21.69
C ALA A 20 22.87 -10.29 21.10
N LEU A 21 23.70 -9.24 20.95
CA LEU A 21 23.27 -7.96 20.36
C LEU A 21 23.21 -8.00 18.82
N ALA A 22 23.90 -8.93 18.16
CA ALA A 22 23.87 -9.07 16.71
C ALA A 22 22.64 -9.81 16.17
N ALA A 23 21.84 -10.48 17.01
CA ALA A 23 20.65 -11.22 16.62
C ALA A 23 19.38 -10.37 16.47
N GLY A 24 19.47 -9.06 16.62
CA GLY A 24 18.34 -8.13 16.77
C GLY A 24 17.74 -7.54 15.49
N CYS A 25 18.17 -7.90 14.28
CA CYS A 25 17.55 -7.43 13.04
C CYS A 25 16.87 -8.55 12.26
N ALA A 26 15.92 -9.24 12.90
CA ALA A 26 14.90 -9.99 12.14
C ALA A 26 13.93 -8.95 11.55
N GLY A 27 14.24 -8.42 10.37
CA GLY A 27 13.30 -7.65 9.59
C GLY A 27 12.02 -8.45 9.44
N THR A 28 10.90 -7.93 9.95
CA THR A 28 9.58 -8.54 9.81
C THR A 28 9.32 -8.76 8.33
N LYS A 29 9.36 -10.02 7.87
CA LYS A 29 9.07 -10.39 6.49
C LYS A 29 7.70 -9.82 6.16
N GLU A 30 7.64 -8.86 5.25
CA GLU A 30 6.38 -8.30 4.77
C GLU A 30 5.52 -9.43 4.22
N LYS A 31 4.31 -9.56 4.75
CA LYS A 31 3.38 -10.60 4.31
C LYS A 31 2.89 -10.25 2.91
N LYS A 32 3.38 -10.99 1.92
CA LYS A 32 3.05 -10.79 0.51
C LYS A 32 2.06 -11.86 0.06
N LEU A 33 0.91 -11.43 -0.46
CA LEU A 33 -0.10 -12.30 -1.08
C LEU A 33 0.00 -12.09 -2.61
N LYS A 34 0.28 -13.16 -3.35
CA LYS A 34 0.47 -13.08 -4.80
C LYS A 34 -0.43 -14.10 -5.51
N THR A 35 -1.08 -13.65 -6.59
CA THR A 35 -1.70 -14.48 -7.62
C THR A 35 -1.14 -14.08 -8.98
N LYS A 36 -1.50 -14.78 -10.05
CA LYS A 36 -1.02 -14.44 -11.41
C LYS A 36 -1.37 -12.98 -11.77
N GLY A 37 -0.35 -12.11 -11.85
CA GLY A 37 -0.46 -10.70 -12.19
C GLY A 37 -1.15 -9.81 -11.15
N PHE A 38 -1.31 -10.26 -9.87
CA PHE A 38 -1.80 -9.43 -8.79
C PHE A 38 -1.05 -9.71 -7.50
N THR A 39 -0.51 -8.67 -6.89
CA THR A 39 0.25 -8.71 -5.65
C THR A 39 -0.38 -7.79 -4.61
N LEU A 40 -0.45 -8.26 -3.37
CA LEU A 40 -0.80 -7.47 -2.19
C LEU A 40 0.32 -7.58 -1.15
N THR A 41 0.70 -6.45 -0.57
CA THR A 41 1.73 -6.37 0.47
C THR A 41 1.21 -5.54 1.64
N TYR A 42 1.42 -5.98 2.87
CA TYR A 42 1.09 -5.19 4.07
C TYR A 42 2.27 -4.32 4.45
N GLN A 43 2.12 -3.01 4.27
CA GLN A 43 3.14 -2.00 4.59
C GLN A 43 2.78 -1.24 5.85
N ASP A 44 3.77 -0.75 6.57
CA ASP A 44 3.50 0.17 7.69
C ASP A 44 2.95 1.50 7.16
N LYS A 45 1.93 2.05 7.83
CA LYS A 45 1.33 3.33 7.42
C LYS A 45 2.34 4.48 7.39
N THR A 46 3.40 4.38 8.18
CA THR A 46 4.48 5.38 8.23
C THR A 46 5.32 5.42 6.95
N SER A 47 5.46 4.29 6.25
CA SER A 47 6.17 4.24 4.96
C SER A 47 5.40 4.89 3.81
N ALA A 48 4.10 5.09 3.97
CA ALA A 48 3.23 5.68 2.94
C ALA A 48 3.20 7.22 2.94
N GLY A 49 4.01 7.86 3.79
CA GLY A 49 4.14 9.30 3.90
C GLY A 49 3.44 9.92 5.12
N SER A 50 3.84 11.15 5.45
CA SER A 50 3.43 11.86 6.67
C SER A 50 1.91 12.05 6.80
N SER A 51 1.22 12.27 5.69
CA SER A 51 -0.24 12.47 5.67
C SER A 51 -1.02 11.21 6.03
N ILE A 52 -0.57 10.04 5.55
CA ILE A 52 -1.20 8.75 5.87
C ILE A 52 -0.85 8.33 7.28
N SER A 53 0.36 8.63 7.75
CA SER A 53 0.81 8.29 9.10
C SER A 53 -0.07 8.92 10.20
N LYS A 54 -0.68 10.07 9.94
CA LYS A 54 -1.59 10.79 10.85
C LYS A 54 -3.02 10.23 10.86
N ILE A 55 -3.40 9.41 9.86
CA ILE A 55 -4.75 8.86 9.78
C ILE A 55 -4.91 7.73 10.81
N GLN A 56 -5.99 7.80 11.59
CA GLN A 56 -6.38 6.69 12.44
C GLN A 56 -7.00 5.59 11.57
N LEU A 57 -6.28 4.48 11.45
CA LEU A 57 -6.74 3.32 10.69
C LEU A 57 -7.80 2.55 11.48
N GLU A 58 -8.77 1.99 10.75
CA GLU A 58 -9.77 1.06 11.26
C GLU A 58 -9.61 -0.30 10.57
N HIS A 59 -8.63 -1.04 11.03
CA HIS A 59 -8.31 -2.37 10.55
C HIS A 59 -8.32 -3.40 11.68
N PRO A 60 -8.66 -4.65 11.42
CA PRO A 60 -9.21 -5.21 10.18
C PRO A 60 -10.63 -4.70 9.89
N LEU A 61 -10.99 -4.53 8.62
CA LEU A 61 -12.28 -4.02 8.20
C LEU A 61 -13.30 -5.16 8.01
N LYS A 62 -14.48 -5.06 8.64
CA LYS A 62 -15.60 -5.97 8.36
C LYS A 62 -16.30 -5.53 7.08
N ILE A 63 -15.95 -6.14 5.97
CA ILE A 63 -16.48 -5.84 4.63
C ILE A 63 -16.73 -7.13 3.86
N SER A 64 -17.78 -7.19 3.07
CA SER A 64 -18.13 -8.31 2.21
C SER A 64 -17.48 -8.18 0.82
N GLU A 65 -17.31 -9.30 0.11
CA GLU A 65 -16.78 -9.29 -1.25
C GLU A 65 -17.66 -8.48 -2.23
N PRO A 66 -19.00 -8.56 -2.21
CA PRO A 66 -19.84 -7.70 -3.04
C PRO A 66 -19.63 -6.20 -2.80
N GLU A 67 -19.38 -5.79 -1.56
CA GLU A 67 -19.08 -4.38 -1.22
C GLU A 67 -17.74 -3.96 -1.80
N VAL A 68 -16.68 -4.76 -1.63
CA VAL A 68 -15.36 -4.48 -2.23
C VAL A 68 -15.48 -4.37 -3.76
N ARG A 69 -16.21 -5.29 -4.41
CA ARG A 69 -16.44 -5.23 -5.86
C ARG A 69 -17.19 -3.97 -6.28
N ARG A 70 -18.14 -3.51 -5.48
CA ARG A 70 -18.86 -2.24 -5.71
C ARG A 70 -17.93 -1.04 -5.62
N HIS A 71 -17.04 -1.00 -4.62
CA HIS A 71 -16.00 0.03 -4.53
C HIS A 71 -15.11 0.02 -5.76
N LEU A 72 -14.59 -1.13 -6.16
CA LEU A 72 -13.72 -1.25 -7.35
C LEU A 72 -14.43 -0.76 -8.63
N LYS A 73 -15.71 -1.09 -8.81
CA LYS A 73 -16.52 -0.64 -9.96
C LYS A 73 -16.74 0.86 -9.99
N SER A 74 -16.77 1.52 -8.83
CA SER A 74 -17.01 2.96 -8.72
C SER A 74 -15.78 3.84 -8.94
N LEU A 75 -14.59 3.25 -9.07
CA LEU A 75 -13.36 3.99 -9.26
C LEU A 75 -13.18 4.36 -10.74
N VAL A 76 -13.20 5.66 -11.01
CA VAL A 76 -13.15 6.23 -12.37
C VAL A 76 -12.02 7.24 -12.44
N PHE A 77 -11.28 7.24 -13.52
CA PHE A 77 -10.27 8.24 -13.84
C PHE A 77 -10.54 8.87 -15.19
N GLU A 78 -9.92 10.00 -15.45
CA GLU A 78 -9.94 10.72 -16.72
C GLU A 78 -8.51 11.01 -17.13
N GLU A 79 -8.17 10.69 -18.37
CA GLU A 79 -6.88 11.05 -18.95
C GLU A 79 -6.84 12.55 -19.24
N MET A 80 -5.77 13.22 -18.85
CA MET A 80 -5.58 14.66 -19.04
C MET A 80 -5.09 14.95 -20.46
N SER A 81 -5.99 14.77 -21.43
CA SER A 81 -5.78 15.08 -22.84
C SER A 81 -6.90 15.98 -23.37
N LEU A 82 -6.72 16.58 -24.54
CA LEU A 82 -7.75 17.44 -25.18
C LEU A 82 -9.10 16.73 -25.39
N PHE A 83 -9.09 15.39 -25.43
CA PHE A 83 -10.27 14.54 -25.61
C PHE A 83 -10.38 13.50 -24.47
N GLY A 84 -9.92 13.83 -23.28
CA GLY A 84 -9.93 12.93 -22.14
C GLY A 84 -11.32 12.35 -21.87
N LYS A 85 -11.43 11.02 -21.87
CA LYS A 85 -12.67 10.31 -21.55
C LYS A 85 -12.57 9.70 -20.15
N LYS A 86 -13.68 9.75 -19.43
CA LYS A 86 -13.81 9.03 -18.17
C LYS A 86 -13.75 7.52 -18.42
N LYS A 87 -12.89 6.81 -17.70
CA LYS A 87 -12.66 5.37 -17.85
C LYS A 87 -12.66 4.71 -16.48
N PRO A 88 -13.14 3.45 -16.36
CA PRO A 88 -12.99 2.71 -15.12
C PRO A 88 -11.51 2.40 -14.87
N VAL A 89 -11.09 2.50 -13.60
CA VAL A 89 -9.73 2.09 -13.19
C VAL A 89 -9.58 0.58 -13.42
N PHE A 90 -10.54 -0.20 -12.95
CA PHE A 90 -10.55 -1.65 -13.06
C PHE A 90 -11.63 -2.13 -14.02
N LEU A 91 -11.28 -3.00 -14.95
CA LEU A 91 -12.22 -3.64 -15.85
C LEU A 91 -13.00 -4.76 -15.13
N PRO A 92 -14.19 -5.16 -15.60
CA PRO A 92 -15.00 -6.21 -14.95
C PRO A 92 -14.22 -7.50 -14.68
N GLN A 93 -13.44 -8.00 -15.64
CA GLN A 93 -12.61 -9.21 -15.49
C GLN A 93 -11.48 -9.03 -14.46
N GLU A 94 -10.96 -7.81 -14.29
CA GLU A 94 -9.95 -7.50 -13.27
C GLU A 94 -10.61 -7.51 -11.89
N ILE A 95 -11.80 -6.94 -11.74
CA ILE A 95 -12.58 -6.92 -10.49
C ILE A 95 -12.90 -8.35 -10.03
N GLU A 96 -13.29 -9.24 -10.97
CA GLU A 96 -13.52 -10.64 -10.64
C GLU A 96 -12.25 -11.31 -10.08
N ARG A 97 -11.11 -11.01 -10.69
CA ARG A 97 -9.83 -11.60 -10.29
C ARG A 97 -9.32 -11.10 -8.94
N ILE A 98 -9.44 -9.79 -8.66
CA ILE A 98 -8.82 -9.17 -7.47
C ILE A 98 -9.79 -9.04 -6.29
N GLY A 99 -11.09 -8.97 -6.51
CA GLY A 99 -12.09 -8.64 -5.49
C GLY A 99 -12.02 -9.56 -4.27
N ARG A 100 -11.99 -10.88 -4.48
CA ARG A 100 -11.90 -11.87 -3.39
C ARG A 100 -10.60 -11.73 -2.57
N LEU A 101 -9.46 -11.54 -3.25
CA LEU A 101 -8.18 -11.45 -2.56
C LEU A 101 -8.07 -10.15 -1.76
N LEU A 102 -8.52 -9.05 -2.35
CA LEU A 102 -8.55 -7.76 -1.68
C LEU A 102 -9.51 -7.75 -0.48
N THR A 103 -10.67 -8.39 -0.57
CA THR A 103 -11.59 -8.57 0.56
C THR A 103 -10.89 -9.29 1.71
N LYS A 104 -10.22 -10.42 1.43
CA LYS A 104 -9.46 -11.16 2.45
C LYS A 104 -8.33 -10.32 3.05
N ALA A 105 -7.68 -9.49 2.24
CA ALA A 105 -6.63 -8.60 2.72
C ALA A 105 -7.19 -7.54 3.66
N LEU A 106 -8.27 -6.85 3.31
CA LEU A 106 -8.94 -5.85 4.17
C LEU A 106 -9.45 -6.43 5.48
N GLN A 107 -9.94 -7.69 5.47
CA GLN A 107 -10.39 -8.40 6.66
C GLN A 107 -9.27 -8.90 7.58
N ARG A 108 -8.00 -8.85 7.14
CA ARG A 108 -6.87 -9.45 7.87
C ARG A 108 -5.69 -8.51 8.08
N VAL A 109 -5.69 -7.33 7.45
CA VAL A 109 -4.61 -6.36 7.60
C VAL A 109 -4.52 -5.89 9.05
N PRO A 110 -3.32 -5.87 9.67
CA PRO A 110 -3.13 -5.38 11.02
C PRO A 110 -3.50 -3.89 11.16
N HIS A 111 -3.89 -3.48 12.36
CA HIS A 111 -4.37 -2.13 12.67
C HIS A 111 -3.40 -0.98 12.34
N HIS A 112 -2.09 -1.27 12.30
CA HIS A 112 -1.04 -0.28 12.00
C HIS A 112 -0.54 -0.34 10.55
N LYS A 113 -1.09 -1.25 9.72
CA LYS A 113 -0.65 -1.47 8.34
C LYS A 113 -1.70 -1.04 7.32
N ILE A 114 -1.24 -0.68 6.15
CA ILE A 114 -2.04 -0.44 4.95
C ILE A 114 -1.77 -1.56 3.93
N ILE A 115 -2.61 -1.66 2.92
CA ILE A 115 -2.46 -2.63 1.85
C ILE A 115 -1.92 -1.90 0.63
N HIS A 116 -0.70 -2.21 0.22
CA HIS A 116 -0.19 -1.87 -1.10
C HIS A 116 -0.60 -2.93 -2.10
N TYR A 117 -1.09 -2.54 -3.26
CA TYR A 117 -1.50 -3.45 -4.33
C TYR A 117 -0.83 -3.10 -5.65
N GLU A 118 -0.59 -4.13 -6.45
CA GLU A 118 -0.08 -4.02 -7.81
C GLU A 118 -0.81 -5.03 -8.70
N LEU A 119 -1.47 -4.53 -9.74
CA LEU A 119 -2.19 -5.29 -10.74
C LEU A 119 -1.51 -5.12 -12.09
N GLU A 120 -0.94 -6.18 -12.61
CA GLU A 120 -0.40 -6.22 -13.97
C GLU A 120 -1.55 -6.23 -14.99
N THR A 121 -1.51 -5.34 -15.94
CA THR A 121 -2.43 -5.27 -17.07
C THR A 121 -1.65 -5.20 -18.39
N PRO A 122 -2.28 -5.52 -19.55
CA PRO A 122 -1.62 -5.39 -20.84
C PRO A 122 -1.13 -3.97 -21.17
N ARG A 123 -1.65 -2.96 -20.47
CA ARG A 123 -1.27 -1.55 -20.65
C ARG A 123 -0.24 -1.05 -19.64
N GLY A 124 0.27 -1.94 -18.77
CA GLY A 124 1.14 -1.61 -17.66
C GLY A 124 0.45 -1.77 -16.29
N ALA A 125 1.18 -1.58 -15.22
CA ALA A 125 0.69 -1.82 -13.87
C ALA A 125 -0.32 -0.75 -13.41
N THR A 126 -1.32 -1.20 -12.63
CA THR A 126 -2.13 -0.33 -11.77
C THR A 126 -1.75 -0.61 -10.33
N SER A 127 -1.19 0.37 -9.65
CA SER A 127 -0.66 0.22 -8.30
C SER A 127 -1.08 1.36 -7.38
N GLY A 128 -1.01 1.10 -6.08
CA GLY A 128 -1.34 2.08 -5.06
C GLY A 128 -1.66 1.45 -3.71
N ASP A 129 -2.25 2.24 -2.83
CA ASP A 129 -2.60 1.80 -1.48
C ASP A 129 -4.10 1.84 -1.24
N VAL A 130 -4.57 0.90 -0.42
CA VAL A 130 -5.92 0.91 0.11
C VAL A 130 -5.89 0.68 1.62
N PHE A 131 -6.66 1.49 2.33
CA PHE A 131 -6.81 1.40 3.77
C PHE A 131 -8.15 1.97 4.22
N ALA A 132 -8.57 1.64 5.45
CA ALA A 132 -9.82 2.12 6.02
C ALA A 132 -9.57 3.06 7.20
N SER A 133 -10.40 4.07 7.33
CA SER A 133 -10.58 4.88 8.53
C SER A 133 -12.06 4.83 8.96
N LYS A 134 -12.41 5.40 10.12
CA LYS A 134 -13.74 5.31 10.73
C LYS A 134 -14.93 5.53 9.79
N LYS A 135 -14.76 6.34 8.74
CA LYS A 135 -15.87 6.72 7.84
C LYS A 135 -15.64 6.34 6.38
N TYR A 136 -14.41 5.99 5.99
CA TYR A 136 -14.02 5.90 4.58
C TYR A 136 -13.08 4.75 4.31
N ILE A 137 -13.19 4.19 3.11
CA ILE A 137 -12.14 3.41 2.47
C ILE A 137 -11.38 4.37 1.57
N HIS A 138 -10.08 4.49 1.79
CA HIS A 138 -9.18 5.38 1.06
C HIS A 138 -8.48 4.59 -0.03
N TRP A 139 -8.43 5.19 -1.20
CA TRP A 139 -7.69 4.69 -2.35
C TRP A 139 -6.67 5.73 -2.77
N ARG A 140 -5.42 5.36 -2.77
CA ARG A 140 -4.32 6.13 -3.34
C ARG A 140 -3.78 5.38 -4.53
N PHE A 141 -3.60 6.05 -5.65
CA PHE A 141 -3.04 5.48 -6.86
C PHE A 141 -1.66 6.07 -7.12
N ASP A 142 -0.66 5.20 -7.29
CA ASP A 142 0.68 5.58 -7.73
C ASP A 142 0.75 5.48 -9.26
N SER A 143 0.10 4.47 -9.85
CA SER A 143 -0.05 4.33 -11.30
C SER A 143 -1.42 3.77 -11.67
N ILE A 144 -1.91 4.12 -12.87
CA ILE A 144 -3.10 3.55 -13.49
C ILE A 144 -2.73 3.11 -14.90
N LYS A 145 -2.75 1.78 -15.15
CA LYS A 145 -2.45 1.18 -16.47
C LYS A 145 -1.12 1.67 -17.05
N GLY A 146 -0.07 1.70 -16.21
CA GLY A 146 1.27 2.14 -16.57
C GLY A 146 1.47 3.65 -16.59
N MET A 147 0.42 4.44 -16.40
CA MET A 147 0.53 5.90 -16.29
C MET A 147 0.79 6.28 -14.85
N GLU A 148 1.98 6.77 -14.54
CA GLU A 148 2.35 7.20 -13.19
C GLU A 148 1.65 8.50 -12.80
N PHE A 149 1.41 8.71 -11.50
CA PHE A 149 0.90 9.95 -10.97
C PHE A 149 2.04 10.97 -10.87
N ALA A 150 2.08 11.92 -11.80
CA ALA A 150 3.12 12.94 -11.87
C ALA A 150 3.04 14.03 -10.78
N GLY A 151 2.07 13.95 -9.86
CA GLY A 151 1.86 14.99 -8.85
C GLY A 151 1.37 16.31 -9.45
N ARG A 152 1.49 17.41 -8.65
CA ARG A 152 1.15 18.77 -9.10
C ARG A 152 2.33 19.51 -9.76
N SER A 153 3.35 18.83 -10.22
CA SER A 153 4.47 19.50 -10.87
C SER A 153 4.05 19.98 -12.26
N TYR A 154 3.67 21.24 -12.37
CA TYR A 154 3.33 21.93 -13.62
C TYR A 154 4.54 22.16 -14.54
N THR A 155 5.71 21.68 -14.16
CA THR A 155 6.96 21.99 -14.87
C THR A 155 7.35 20.97 -15.94
N SER A 156 6.66 19.85 -16.06
CA SER A 156 6.84 18.95 -17.18
C SER A 156 5.68 19.08 -18.18
N LEU A 157 5.89 19.81 -19.23
CA LEU A 157 5.09 19.80 -20.46
C LEU A 157 5.08 18.34 -20.99
N GLY A 158 4.20 17.48 -20.46
CA GLY A 158 4.06 16.15 -21.00
C GLY A 158 3.56 15.03 -20.10
N ASN A 159 3.50 15.17 -18.78
CA ASN A 159 3.29 13.99 -17.92
C ASN A 159 2.24 14.08 -16.80
N VAL A 160 1.23 14.92 -16.89
CA VAL A 160 0.06 14.69 -16.04
C VAL A 160 -0.94 13.90 -16.84
N ASN A 161 -0.90 12.59 -16.64
CA ASN A 161 -1.58 11.72 -17.57
C ASN A 161 -3.02 11.43 -17.18
N TRP A 162 -3.41 11.65 -15.90
CA TRP A 162 -4.74 11.31 -15.42
C TRP A 162 -5.12 12.01 -14.11
N ARG A 163 -6.43 12.08 -13.85
CA ARG A 163 -6.99 12.45 -12.55
C ARG A 163 -8.11 11.50 -12.17
N MET A 164 -8.32 11.26 -10.88
CA MET A 164 -9.51 10.55 -10.43
C MET A 164 -10.75 11.40 -10.66
N VAL A 165 -11.90 10.74 -10.89
CA VAL A 165 -13.21 11.42 -11.05
C VAL A 165 -14.13 10.89 -9.95
N PRO A 166 -14.31 11.62 -8.85
CA PRO A 166 -15.18 11.18 -7.77
C PRO A 166 -16.60 10.91 -8.25
N GLN A 167 -17.15 9.77 -7.85
CA GLN A 167 -18.54 9.40 -8.07
C GLN A 167 -19.36 9.77 -6.83
N SER A 168 -20.69 9.58 -6.87
CA SER A 168 -21.58 9.83 -5.73
C SER A 168 -21.07 9.11 -4.46
N GLY A 169 -20.96 9.85 -3.35
CA GLY A 169 -20.41 9.36 -2.09
C GLY A 169 -18.88 9.34 -2.00
N GLN A 170 -18.17 9.70 -3.06
CA GLN A 170 -16.71 9.82 -3.07
C GLN A 170 -16.27 11.29 -2.97
N ARG A 171 -15.08 11.51 -2.42
CA ARG A 171 -14.47 12.83 -2.36
C ARG A 171 -12.94 12.71 -2.43
N TYR A 172 -12.29 13.75 -2.87
CA TYR A 172 -10.86 13.90 -2.68
C TYR A 172 -10.54 14.13 -1.21
N GLN A 173 -9.47 13.52 -0.77
CA GLN A 173 -8.80 13.90 0.46
C GLN A 173 -7.48 14.55 0.07
N ALA A 174 -7.29 15.82 0.43
CA ALA A 174 -6.02 16.48 0.23
C ALA A 174 -4.97 15.78 1.09
N VAL A 175 -3.91 15.31 0.43
CA VAL A 175 -2.70 14.81 1.09
C VAL A 175 -1.72 15.96 1.02
N GLU A 176 -1.53 16.67 2.13
CA GLU A 176 -0.49 17.69 2.23
C GLU A 176 0.87 17.02 2.00
N LYS A 177 1.54 17.43 0.93
CA LYS A 177 2.99 17.19 0.83
C LYS A 177 3.65 18.20 1.75
N LEU A 178 4.28 17.72 2.80
CA LEU A 178 5.30 18.47 3.51
C LEU A 178 6.56 18.49 2.67
#